data_bb3307b5bdf11e563bc2015bb83fe419
#
_entry.id   bb3307b5bdf11e563bc2015bb83fe419
#
_cell.length_a   1.000
_cell.length_b   1.000
_cell.length_c   1.000
_cell.angle_alpha   90.00
_cell.angle_beta   90.00
_cell.angle_gamma   90.00
#
_symmetry.space_group_name_H-M   'P 1'
#
loop_
_entity.id
_entity.type
_entity.pdbx_description
1 polymer ?
#
loop_
_entity_poly.entity_id
_entity_poly.type
_entity_poly.pdbx_seq_one_letter_code
_entity_poly.pdbx_strand_id
1 'polypeptide(L)'
;MTVVNKLGEQELIDLSIGCTILAGGGGGDPRIGLMMSIHAVRESGPVTMIGLDQVADDDLLFAAGMIGAPTVMVEKIPNGAEGKVIRASLEARLGRTVNALMPLEMGGINGLFPVAWAINAGLPLVDGDLMGRAFPELQMCTPHLYGVPSWPCVLVDERSQAITFEPEGNVWLERLARGTVSVLGGCACAGLYPMTGAVARTPVIAGTVSAAIRVGQALRTATDDPLGAMNEVLPVYPLITGKVVDVDRRTSGGFVRGAAVIEGIEQDVGRLVRIEFQNENLVVLEDGDTIASVPDIITLLDRYTAQGIVTEHIRYGQRVIVAGFRSPEQWRTAAGLAVVGPRAFGYQVDYVPVEERHERARLGESAAPGVAAAAKRGSA
;
A
#
# COMPACT_ATOMS: atom_id res chain seq x y z
N MET A 1 13.00 -0.47 22.82
CA MET A 1 11.86 0.05 22.02
C MET A 1 10.59 -0.46 22.66
N THR A 2 9.63 0.41 22.95
CA THR A 2 8.35 -0.01 23.54
C THR A 2 7.55 -0.75 22.47
N VAL A 3 7.24 -2.02 22.70
CA VAL A 3 6.36 -2.78 21.81
C VAL A 3 4.94 -2.25 22.00
N VAL A 4 4.32 -1.75 20.94
CA VAL A 4 2.93 -1.29 20.97
C VAL A 4 2.03 -2.52 20.95
N ASN A 5 1.46 -2.89 22.09
CA ASN A 5 0.58 -4.05 22.20
C ASN A 5 -0.91 -3.71 22.01
N LYS A 6 -1.25 -2.42 21.99
CA LYS A 6 -2.63 -1.93 21.81
C LYS A 6 -2.62 -0.68 20.95
N LEU A 7 -3.53 -0.62 19.99
CA LEU A 7 -3.73 0.57 19.17
C LEU A 7 -4.91 1.37 19.73
N GLY A 8 -4.61 2.51 20.33
CA GLY A 8 -5.56 3.54 20.70
C GLY A 8 -5.59 4.68 19.70
N GLU A 9 -6.26 5.78 20.02
CA GLU A 9 -6.45 6.90 19.10
C GLU A 9 -5.13 7.52 18.65
N GLN A 10 -4.13 7.63 19.52
CA GLN A 10 -2.85 8.24 19.17
C GLN A 10 -2.06 7.37 18.18
N GLU A 11 -1.99 6.07 18.43
CA GLU A 11 -1.35 5.12 17.51
C GLU A 11 -2.05 5.08 16.15
N LEU A 12 -3.37 5.27 16.11
CA LEU A 12 -4.12 5.34 14.86
C LEU A 12 -3.82 6.62 14.06
N ILE A 13 -3.63 7.75 14.74
CA ILE A 13 -3.19 8.99 14.09
C ILE A 13 -1.81 8.80 13.48
N ASP A 14 -0.87 8.22 14.24
CA ASP A 14 0.48 7.94 13.76
C ASP A 14 0.45 6.92 12.60
N LEU A 15 -0.33 5.85 12.72
CA LEU A 15 -0.53 4.86 11.68
C LEU A 15 -1.04 5.50 10.37
N SER A 16 -2.02 6.40 10.48
CA SER A 16 -2.59 7.12 9.34
C SER A 16 -1.53 7.91 8.56
N ILE A 17 -0.64 8.61 9.27
CA ILE A 17 0.46 9.36 8.66
C ILE A 17 1.45 8.39 7.98
N GLY A 18 1.87 7.34 8.68
CA GLY A 18 2.81 6.35 8.13
C GLY A 18 2.27 5.61 6.92
N CYS A 19 0.98 5.27 6.89
CA CYS A 19 0.33 4.62 5.76
C CYS A 19 0.38 5.46 4.48
N THR A 20 0.36 6.80 4.55
CA THR A 20 0.50 7.64 3.35
C THR A 20 1.91 7.60 2.77
N ILE A 21 2.92 7.36 3.60
CA ILE A 21 4.31 7.22 3.15
C ILE A 21 4.50 5.86 2.47
N LEU A 22 4.10 4.77 3.16
CA LEU A 22 4.30 3.40 2.67
C LEU A 22 3.39 3.05 1.48
N ALA A 23 2.30 3.77 1.29
CA ALA A 23 1.40 3.58 0.15
C ALA A 23 2.09 3.79 -1.22
N GLY A 24 3.18 4.55 -1.29
CA GLY A 24 3.76 4.89 -2.59
C GLY A 24 2.79 5.66 -3.49
N GLY A 25 1.93 6.48 -2.90
CA GLY A 25 0.91 7.27 -3.59
C GLY A 25 -0.44 6.58 -3.77
N GLY A 26 -0.55 5.26 -3.55
CA GLY A 26 -1.79 4.50 -3.69
C GLY A 26 -2.54 4.25 -2.38
N GLY A 27 -3.37 3.21 -2.37
CA GLY A 27 -4.13 2.78 -1.19
C GLY A 27 -5.23 3.76 -0.73
N GLY A 28 -5.42 4.90 -1.40
CA GLY A 28 -6.44 5.91 -1.10
C GLY A 28 -6.16 6.76 0.15
N ASP A 29 -7.00 7.78 0.36
CA ASP A 29 -6.91 8.73 1.48
C ASP A 29 -7.24 8.03 2.83
N PRO A 30 -6.33 7.96 3.79
CA PRO A 30 -6.53 7.22 5.03
C PRO A 30 -7.55 7.86 5.98
N ARG A 31 -8.00 9.10 5.75
CA ARG A 31 -8.85 9.86 6.70
C ARG A 31 -10.14 9.13 7.08
N ILE A 32 -10.82 8.52 6.11
CA ILE A 32 -12.07 7.77 6.40
C ILE A 32 -11.75 6.56 7.28
N GLY A 33 -10.70 5.80 6.93
CA GLY A 33 -10.26 4.65 7.73
C GLY A 33 -9.86 5.06 9.15
N LEU A 34 -9.18 6.19 9.31
CA LEU A 34 -8.82 6.75 10.61
C LEU A 34 -10.06 7.07 11.45
N MET A 35 -11.04 7.77 10.87
CA MET A 35 -12.27 8.12 11.59
C MET A 35 -13.06 6.89 12.01
N MET A 36 -13.18 5.88 11.15
CA MET A 36 -13.86 4.63 11.48
C MET A 36 -13.13 3.85 12.58
N SER A 37 -11.79 3.80 12.51
CA SER A 37 -10.98 3.12 13.53
C SER A 37 -11.04 3.83 14.88
N ILE A 38 -10.99 5.17 14.91
CA ILE A 38 -11.18 5.96 16.13
C ILE A 38 -12.58 5.73 16.72
N HIS A 39 -13.62 5.72 15.87
CA HIS A 39 -14.97 5.41 16.32
C HIS A 39 -15.05 4.02 16.96
N ALA A 40 -14.50 2.98 16.31
CA ALA A 40 -14.48 1.63 16.84
C ALA A 40 -13.71 1.53 18.17
N VAL A 41 -12.58 2.25 18.31
CA VAL A 41 -11.82 2.33 19.55
C VAL A 41 -12.64 2.98 20.67
N ARG A 42 -13.37 4.05 20.37
CA ARG A 42 -14.22 4.75 21.37
C ARG A 42 -15.38 3.88 21.85
N GLU A 43 -15.98 3.10 20.98
CA GLU A 43 -17.11 2.22 21.30
C GLU A 43 -16.68 0.93 22.03
N SER A 44 -15.54 0.35 21.65
CA SER A 44 -15.17 -1.02 22.08
C SER A 44 -13.78 -1.11 22.75
N GLY A 45 -13.05 0.00 22.83
CA GLY A 45 -11.70 0.05 23.37
C GLY A 45 -10.63 -0.26 22.30
N PRO A 46 -9.34 -0.09 22.68
CA PRO A 46 -8.21 -0.27 21.77
C PRO A 46 -8.06 -1.73 21.32
N VAL A 47 -7.69 -1.95 20.06
CA VAL A 47 -7.41 -3.29 19.56
C VAL A 47 -6.11 -3.83 20.11
N THR A 48 -6.09 -5.12 20.45
CA THR A 48 -4.86 -5.82 20.78
C THR A 48 -4.08 -6.10 19.51
N MET A 49 -2.85 -5.64 19.42
CA MET A 49 -1.92 -5.97 18.34
C MET A 49 -0.97 -7.07 18.83
N ILE A 50 -0.79 -8.10 18.01
CA ILE A 50 0.07 -9.25 18.28
C ILE A 50 1.15 -9.39 17.22
N GLY A 51 2.35 -9.78 17.62
CA GLY A 51 3.40 -10.16 16.68
C GLY A 51 3.07 -11.46 15.96
N LEU A 52 3.65 -11.67 14.78
CA LEU A 52 3.48 -12.91 14.04
C LEU A 52 4.01 -14.14 14.81
N ASP A 53 5.00 -13.96 15.66
CA ASP A 53 5.55 -14.97 16.57
C ASP A 53 4.60 -15.40 17.70
N GLN A 54 3.60 -14.57 17.99
CA GLN A 54 2.55 -14.86 18.98
C GLN A 54 1.33 -15.60 18.40
N VAL A 55 1.26 -15.73 17.07
CA VAL A 55 0.23 -16.53 16.40
C VAL A 55 0.61 -17.99 16.49
N ALA A 56 -0.23 -18.85 17.07
CA ALA A 56 0.02 -20.27 17.16
C ALA A 56 0.02 -20.94 15.78
N ASP A 57 0.75 -22.05 15.63
CA ASP A 57 0.89 -22.74 14.35
C ASP A 57 -0.44 -23.13 13.71
N ASP A 58 -1.41 -23.52 14.53
CA ASP A 58 -2.76 -23.92 14.09
C ASP A 58 -3.78 -22.77 14.07
N ASP A 59 -3.42 -21.57 14.53
CA ASP A 59 -4.33 -20.43 14.48
C ASP A 59 -4.62 -20.04 13.02
N LEU A 60 -5.88 -19.84 12.69
CA LEU A 60 -6.32 -19.38 11.38
C LEU A 60 -6.36 -17.85 11.36
N LEU A 61 -5.67 -17.24 10.41
CA LEU A 61 -5.70 -15.80 10.17
C LEU A 61 -6.02 -15.51 8.70
N PHE A 62 -6.49 -14.30 8.43
CA PHE A 62 -6.71 -13.82 7.07
C PHE A 62 -6.28 -12.37 6.91
N ALA A 63 -5.98 -11.98 5.68
CA ALA A 63 -5.71 -10.60 5.33
C ALA A 63 -6.99 -9.89 4.88
N ALA A 64 -7.14 -8.61 5.25
CA ALA A 64 -8.28 -7.80 4.89
C ALA A 64 -7.86 -6.44 4.32
N GLY A 65 -8.64 -5.96 3.34
CA GLY A 65 -8.42 -4.67 2.71
C GLY A 65 -9.60 -4.31 1.80
N MET A 66 -9.49 -3.15 1.14
CA MET A 66 -10.45 -2.72 0.11
C MET A 66 -9.92 -3.10 -1.27
N ILE A 67 -10.82 -3.45 -2.15
CA ILE A 67 -10.57 -3.59 -3.59
C ILE A 67 -11.44 -2.60 -4.35
N GLY A 68 -10.88 -1.95 -5.37
CA GLY A 68 -11.61 -1.02 -6.24
C GLY A 68 -10.91 0.31 -6.44
N ALA A 69 -11.64 1.29 -6.98
CA ALA A 69 -11.11 2.62 -7.23
C ALA A 69 -11.13 3.47 -5.95
N PRO A 70 -9.97 4.03 -5.51
CA PRO A 70 -9.92 4.86 -4.30
C PRO A 70 -10.87 6.05 -4.32
N THR A 71 -11.10 6.63 -5.49
CA THR A 71 -12.04 7.76 -5.66
C THR A 71 -13.50 7.40 -5.33
N VAL A 72 -13.89 6.13 -5.48
CA VAL A 72 -15.23 5.64 -5.15
C VAL A 72 -15.39 5.41 -3.65
N MET A 73 -14.31 5.05 -2.96
CA MET A 73 -14.32 4.76 -1.52
C MET A 73 -14.73 5.96 -0.67
N VAL A 74 -14.56 7.19 -1.18
CA VAL A 74 -14.96 8.41 -0.50
C VAL A 74 -16.49 8.52 -0.42
N GLU A 75 -17.22 7.95 -1.39
CA GLU A 75 -18.70 7.99 -1.45
C GLU A 75 -19.34 6.70 -0.91
N LYS A 76 -18.65 5.55 -1.05
CA LYS A 76 -19.11 4.24 -0.57
C LYS A 76 -18.39 3.86 0.72
N ILE A 77 -18.77 4.49 1.81
CA ILE A 77 -18.16 4.27 3.13
C ILE A 77 -18.63 2.91 3.67
N PRO A 78 -17.70 2.01 4.09
CA PRO A 78 -18.06 0.78 4.78
C PRO A 78 -18.90 1.04 6.03
N ASN A 79 -19.78 0.11 6.38
CA ASN A 79 -20.66 0.25 7.55
C ASN A 79 -20.01 -0.22 8.87
N GLY A 80 -18.81 -0.81 8.79
CA GLY A 80 -18.03 -1.30 9.93
C GLY A 80 -18.29 -2.77 10.30
N ALA A 81 -19.31 -3.40 9.73
CA ALA A 81 -19.63 -4.81 9.99
C ALA A 81 -18.87 -5.79 9.07
N GLU A 82 -18.20 -5.31 8.06
CA GLU A 82 -17.59 -6.11 6.99
C GLU A 82 -16.62 -7.15 7.55
N GLY A 83 -15.80 -6.79 8.53
CA GLY A 83 -14.91 -7.73 9.22
C GLY A 83 -15.63 -8.91 9.86
N LYS A 84 -16.81 -8.68 10.47
CA LYS A 84 -17.66 -9.75 11.03
C LYS A 84 -18.22 -10.65 9.95
N VAL A 85 -18.69 -10.07 8.84
CA VAL A 85 -19.26 -10.81 7.71
C VAL A 85 -18.19 -11.67 7.04
N ILE A 86 -17.00 -11.10 6.80
CA ILE A 86 -15.85 -11.82 6.24
C ILE A 86 -15.48 -13.00 7.15
N ARG A 87 -15.29 -12.74 8.45
CA ARG A 87 -14.98 -13.76 9.44
C ARG A 87 -15.98 -14.90 9.40
N ALA A 88 -17.27 -14.60 9.53
CA ALA A 88 -18.33 -15.60 9.55
C ALA A 88 -18.37 -16.42 8.26
N SER A 89 -18.17 -15.80 7.10
CA SER A 89 -18.14 -16.47 5.80
C SER A 89 -16.94 -17.41 5.67
N LEU A 90 -15.75 -16.99 6.12
CA LEU A 90 -14.54 -17.83 6.12
C LEU A 90 -14.70 -19.01 7.10
N GLU A 91 -15.19 -18.76 8.32
CA GLU A 91 -15.43 -19.81 9.32
C GLU A 91 -16.44 -20.86 8.81
N ALA A 92 -17.54 -20.41 8.22
CA ALA A 92 -18.55 -21.32 7.64
C ALA A 92 -17.97 -22.15 6.49
N ARG A 93 -17.10 -21.56 5.65
CA ARG A 93 -16.51 -22.25 4.49
C ARG A 93 -15.41 -23.22 4.87
N LEU A 94 -14.56 -22.83 5.84
CA LEU A 94 -13.38 -23.61 6.24
C LEU A 94 -13.67 -24.60 7.38
N GLY A 95 -14.80 -24.46 8.08
CA GLY A 95 -15.13 -25.29 9.26
C GLY A 95 -14.18 -25.06 10.44
N ARG A 96 -13.55 -23.90 10.51
CA ARG A 96 -12.52 -23.54 11.52
C ARG A 96 -12.77 -22.14 12.05
N THR A 97 -12.45 -21.91 13.31
CA THR A 97 -12.50 -20.58 13.93
C THR A 97 -11.35 -19.72 13.42
N VAL A 98 -11.64 -18.47 13.08
CA VAL A 98 -10.63 -17.44 12.75
C VAL A 98 -10.13 -16.81 14.06
N ASN A 99 -8.82 -16.77 14.23
CA ASN A 99 -8.14 -16.34 15.45
C ASN A 99 -7.57 -14.92 15.36
N ALA A 100 -7.21 -14.45 14.16
CA ALA A 100 -6.62 -13.12 13.97
C ALA A 100 -6.94 -12.57 12.57
N LEU A 101 -6.78 -11.25 12.46
CA LEU A 101 -6.88 -10.50 11.20
C LEU A 101 -5.62 -9.68 11.01
N MET A 102 -5.17 -9.49 9.76
CA MET A 102 -4.09 -8.55 9.42
C MET A 102 -4.48 -7.65 8.26
N PRO A 103 -3.83 -6.49 8.08
CA PRO A 103 -3.96 -5.72 6.87
C PRO A 103 -3.49 -6.51 5.63
N LEU A 104 -4.17 -6.31 4.51
CA LEU A 104 -3.72 -6.84 3.22
C LEU A 104 -2.44 -6.14 2.77
N GLU A 105 -2.41 -4.83 2.95
CA GLU A 105 -1.29 -3.95 2.62
C GLU A 105 -1.13 -2.84 3.64
N MET A 106 0.08 -2.36 3.84
CA MET A 106 0.37 -1.22 4.70
C MET A 106 0.43 0.05 3.86
N GLY A 107 -0.72 0.42 3.28
CA GLY A 107 -0.84 1.60 2.42
C GLY A 107 -2.22 2.25 2.50
N GLY A 108 -2.25 3.58 2.66
CA GLY A 108 -3.48 4.36 2.65
C GLY A 108 -4.55 3.85 3.60
N ILE A 109 -5.77 3.75 3.09
CA ILE A 109 -6.95 3.31 3.85
C ILE A 109 -6.85 1.84 4.30
N ASN A 110 -6.09 1.01 3.56
CA ASN A 110 -5.96 -0.43 3.83
C ASN A 110 -5.10 -0.74 5.07
N GLY A 111 -4.31 0.20 5.55
CA GLY A 111 -3.66 0.08 6.86
C GLY A 111 -4.59 0.38 8.04
N LEU A 112 -5.76 0.98 7.81
CA LEU A 112 -6.67 1.47 8.87
C LEU A 112 -8.00 0.71 8.95
N PHE A 113 -8.70 0.45 7.84
CA PHE A 113 -9.95 -0.31 7.89
C PHE A 113 -9.82 -1.66 8.61
N PRO A 114 -8.75 -2.45 8.39
CA PRO A 114 -8.58 -3.70 9.12
C PRO A 114 -8.54 -3.54 10.63
N VAL A 115 -8.11 -2.39 11.16
CA VAL A 115 -8.14 -2.09 12.61
C VAL A 115 -9.61 -2.03 13.09
N ALA A 116 -10.45 -1.23 12.43
CA ALA A 116 -11.87 -1.14 12.79
C ALA A 116 -12.58 -2.50 12.66
N TRP A 117 -12.25 -3.25 11.61
CA TRP A 117 -12.82 -4.58 11.40
C TRP A 117 -12.36 -5.61 12.42
N ALA A 118 -11.10 -5.55 12.86
CA ALA A 118 -10.58 -6.41 13.94
C ALA A 118 -11.32 -6.12 15.26
N ILE A 119 -11.46 -4.86 15.63
CA ILE A 119 -12.21 -4.43 16.83
C ILE A 119 -13.65 -4.96 16.76
N ASN A 120 -14.36 -4.68 15.66
CA ASN A 120 -15.74 -5.03 15.50
C ASN A 120 -15.97 -6.57 15.41
N ALA A 121 -15.00 -7.31 14.87
CA ALA A 121 -15.02 -8.77 14.83
C ALA A 121 -14.54 -9.43 16.13
N GLY A 122 -14.02 -8.67 17.09
CA GLY A 122 -13.47 -9.21 18.34
C GLY A 122 -12.19 -10.05 18.11
N LEU A 123 -11.35 -9.64 17.13
CA LEU A 123 -10.11 -10.31 16.78
C LEU A 123 -8.90 -9.43 17.13
N PRO A 124 -7.76 -10.03 17.49
CA PRO A 124 -6.49 -9.30 17.51
C PRO A 124 -6.06 -8.94 16.09
N LEU A 125 -5.31 -7.83 15.97
CA LEU A 125 -4.64 -7.43 14.74
C LEU A 125 -3.20 -7.95 14.73
N VAL A 126 -2.78 -8.62 13.67
CA VAL A 126 -1.39 -9.05 13.51
C VAL A 126 -0.53 -7.86 13.05
N ASP A 127 0.62 -7.65 13.69
CA ASP A 127 1.64 -6.68 13.26
C ASP A 127 2.38 -7.21 12.02
N GLY A 128 1.79 -7.01 10.88
CA GLY A 128 2.31 -7.44 9.59
C GLY A 128 1.28 -7.23 8.48
N ASP A 129 1.71 -7.38 7.25
CA ASP A 129 0.87 -7.34 6.06
C ASP A 129 1.44 -8.24 4.95
N LEU A 130 0.84 -8.21 3.76
CA LEU A 130 1.22 -9.07 2.65
C LEU A 130 1.92 -8.34 1.49
N MET A 131 2.15 -7.04 1.61
CA MET A 131 2.74 -6.24 0.52
C MET A 131 3.89 -5.35 1.01
N GLY A 132 3.86 -4.87 2.25
CA GLY A 132 4.82 -3.90 2.80
C GLY A 132 4.73 -2.50 2.19
N ARG A 133 3.77 -2.30 1.30
CA ARG A 133 3.41 -1.09 0.57
C ARG A 133 2.01 -1.26 -0.03
N ALA A 134 1.54 -0.33 -0.88
CA ALA A 134 0.35 -0.59 -1.70
C ALA A 134 0.74 -1.10 -3.10
N PHE A 135 -0.05 -2.06 -3.61
CA PHE A 135 -0.02 -2.56 -4.98
C PHE A 135 -1.44 -2.71 -5.53
N PRO A 136 -1.65 -2.53 -6.86
CA PRO A 136 -2.99 -2.40 -7.43
C PRO A 136 -3.79 -3.69 -7.57
N GLU A 137 -3.17 -4.88 -7.47
CA GLU A 137 -3.84 -6.15 -7.78
C GLU A 137 -3.66 -7.19 -6.66
N LEU A 138 -4.70 -8.03 -6.44
CA LEU A 138 -4.77 -8.98 -5.31
C LEU A 138 -3.70 -10.07 -5.32
N GLN A 139 -3.17 -10.47 -6.49
CA GLN A 139 -2.06 -11.42 -6.55
C GLN A 139 -0.71 -10.78 -6.25
N MET A 140 -0.61 -9.46 -6.20
CA MET A 140 0.61 -8.74 -5.85
C MET A 140 0.86 -8.76 -4.33
N CYS A 141 0.67 -9.93 -3.74
CA CYS A 141 0.90 -10.24 -2.33
C CYS A 141 2.00 -11.27 -2.19
N THR A 142 2.81 -11.14 -1.16
CA THR A 142 3.93 -12.07 -0.91
C THR A 142 3.52 -13.54 -0.83
N PRO A 143 2.34 -13.94 -0.27
CA PRO A 143 1.91 -15.34 -0.30
C PRO A 143 1.81 -15.94 -1.71
N HIS A 144 1.54 -15.11 -2.73
CA HIS A 144 1.54 -15.57 -4.12
C HIS A 144 2.91 -16.12 -4.56
N LEU A 145 4.00 -15.53 -4.09
CA LEU A 145 5.38 -15.97 -4.38
C LEU A 145 5.69 -17.36 -3.81
N TYR A 146 4.98 -17.75 -2.75
CA TYR A 146 5.16 -19.02 -2.04
C TYR A 146 4.05 -20.04 -2.38
N GLY A 147 3.23 -19.76 -3.41
CA GLY A 147 2.17 -20.68 -3.83
C GLY A 147 0.99 -20.79 -2.88
N VAL A 148 0.84 -19.86 -1.93
CA VAL A 148 -0.30 -19.84 -1.01
C VAL A 148 -1.54 -19.38 -1.76
N PRO A 149 -2.67 -20.10 -1.68
CA PRO A 149 -3.91 -19.71 -2.32
C PRO A 149 -4.53 -18.48 -1.65
N SER A 150 -5.02 -17.55 -2.49
CA SER A 150 -5.74 -16.36 -2.01
C SER A 150 -7.21 -16.63 -1.67
N TRP A 151 -7.68 -17.86 -1.88
CA TRP A 151 -9.08 -18.28 -1.64
C TRP A 151 -9.21 -19.29 -0.50
N PRO A 152 -10.42 -19.45 0.11
CA PRO A 152 -11.62 -18.69 -0.18
C PRO A 152 -11.40 -17.18 0.04
N CYS A 153 -11.85 -16.37 -0.94
CA CYS A 153 -11.86 -14.90 -0.85
C CYS A 153 -13.31 -14.44 -0.70
N VAL A 154 -13.54 -13.55 0.24
CA VAL A 154 -14.88 -13.01 0.52
C VAL A 154 -14.88 -11.53 0.19
N LEU A 155 -15.73 -11.09 -0.74
CA LEU A 155 -16.03 -9.68 -0.98
C LEU A 155 -17.31 -9.30 -0.23
N VAL A 156 -17.29 -8.13 0.40
CA VAL A 156 -18.44 -7.59 1.15
C VAL A 156 -18.67 -6.14 0.73
N ASP A 157 -19.90 -5.78 0.34
CA ASP A 157 -20.26 -4.40 0.04
C ASP A 157 -20.68 -3.63 1.31
N GLU A 158 -20.95 -2.33 1.16
CA GLU A 158 -21.39 -1.43 2.25
C GLU A 158 -22.77 -1.79 2.84
N ARG A 159 -23.49 -2.72 2.20
CA ARG A 159 -24.78 -3.27 2.68
C ARG A 159 -24.62 -4.63 3.34
N SER A 160 -23.38 -5.07 3.55
CA SER A 160 -23.05 -6.40 4.10
C SER A 160 -23.46 -7.56 3.21
N GLN A 161 -23.62 -7.36 1.89
CA GLN A 161 -23.81 -8.44 0.94
C GLN A 161 -22.47 -9.10 0.65
N ALA A 162 -22.38 -10.42 0.87
CA ALA A 162 -21.15 -11.18 0.74
C ALA A 162 -21.16 -12.08 -0.49
N ILE A 163 -20.01 -12.13 -1.18
CA ILE A 163 -19.75 -13.05 -2.29
C ILE A 163 -18.44 -13.77 -1.99
N THR A 164 -18.46 -15.10 -2.05
CA THR A 164 -17.27 -15.93 -1.83
C THR A 164 -16.77 -16.49 -3.15
N PHE A 165 -15.45 -16.41 -3.37
CA PHE A 165 -14.75 -16.90 -4.56
C PHE A 165 -13.77 -18.00 -4.19
N GLU A 166 -13.70 -19.04 -5.02
CA GLU A 166 -12.75 -20.16 -4.92
C GLU A 166 -12.24 -20.53 -6.32
N PRO A 167 -11.59 -19.62 -7.04
CA PRO A 167 -11.08 -19.90 -8.36
C PRO A 167 -9.79 -20.71 -8.30
N GLU A 168 -9.45 -21.36 -9.40
CA GLU A 168 -8.12 -21.96 -9.57
C GLU A 168 -7.09 -20.87 -9.93
N GLY A 169 -6.31 -20.44 -8.93
CA GLY A 169 -5.18 -19.51 -9.10
C GLY A 169 -5.46 -18.04 -8.71
N ASN A 170 -4.45 -17.42 -8.12
CA ASN A 170 -4.54 -16.05 -7.57
C ASN A 170 -4.79 -14.98 -8.65
N VAL A 171 -4.22 -15.14 -9.85
CA VAL A 171 -4.44 -14.22 -10.98
C VAL A 171 -5.89 -14.30 -11.48
N TRP A 172 -6.48 -15.50 -11.43
CA TRP A 172 -7.88 -15.67 -11.83
C TRP A 172 -8.82 -15.09 -10.79
N LEU A 173 -8.45 -15.16 -9.50
CA LEU A 173 -9.18 -14.47 -8.43
C LEU A 173 -9.26 -12.96 -8.69
N GLU A 174 -8.13 -12.30 -9.00
CA GLU A 174 -8.11 -10.86 -9.30
C GLU A 174 -9.11 -10.52 -10.42
N ARG A 175 -9.11 -11.28 -11.52
CA ARG A 175 -10.02 -11.02 -12.65
C ARG A 175 -11.50 -11.13 -12.25
N LEU A 176 -11.86 -12.17 -11.49
CA LEU A 176 -13.23 -12.37 -11.03
C LEU A 176 -13.65 -11.30 -10.01
N ALA A 177 -12.80 -11.04 -9.02
CA ALA A 177 -13.03 -10.02 -8.01
C ALA A 177 -13.19 -8.63 -8.63
N ARG A 178 -12.28 -8.24 -9.55
CA ARG A 178 -12.32 -6.95 -10.25
C ARG A 178 -13.58 -6.78 -11.10
N GLY A 179 -14.01 -7.82 -11.81
CA GLY A 179 -15.28 -7.82 -12.54
C GLY A 179 -16.47 -7.64 -11.61
N THR A 180 -16.49 -8.34 -10.48
CA THR A 180 -17.56 -8.26 -9.48
C THR A 180 -17.61 -6.90 -8.79
N VAL A 181 -16.47 -6.32 -8.45
CA VAL A 181 -16.39 -4.98 -7.86
C VAL A 181 -17.04 -3.93 -8.76
N SER A 182 -16.95 -4.06 -10.08
CA SER A 182 -17.65 -3.16 -11.02
C SER A 182 -19.17 -3.25 -10.85
N VAL A 183 -19.71 -4.45 -10.65
CA VAL A 183 -21.15 -4.68 -10.38
C VAL A 183 -21.55 -4.17 -9.01
N LEU A 184 -20.67 -4.29 -8.02
CA LEU A 184 -20.88 -3.77 -6.67
C LEU A 184 -20.75 -2.25 -6.56
N GLY A 185 -20.56 -1.54 -7.67
CA GLY A 185 -20.50 -0.07 -7.71
C GLY A 185 -19.11 0.51 -7.49
N GLY A 186 -18.04 -0.24 -7.83
CA GLY A 186 -16.67 0.26 -7.98
C GLY A 186 -15.73 0.03 -6.81
N CYS A 187 -16.22 -0.40 -5.64
CA CYS A 187 -15.38 -0.86 -4.52
C CYS A 187 -16.10 -1.86 -3.62
N ALA A 188 -15.33 -2.69 -2.91
CA ALA A 188 -15.81 -3.62 -1.89
C ALA A 188 -14.70 -3.89 -0.86
N CYS A 189 -15.09 -4.39 0.31
CA CYS A 189 -14.19 -4.94 1.32
C CYS A 189 -13.83 -6.37 0.94
N ALA A 190 -12.59 -6.78 1.13
CA ALA A 190 -12.10 -8.11 0.80
C ALA A 190 -11.43 -8.77 2.01
N GLY A 191 -11.73 -10.06 2.23
CA GLY A 191 -10.96 -10.93 3.10
C GLY A 191 -10.41 -12.09 2.29
N LEU A 192 -9.10 -12.30 2.32
CA LEU A 192 -8.41 -13.26 1.46
C LEU A 192 -7.14 -13.80 2.13
N TYR A 193 -6.49 -14.75 1.44
CA TYR A 193 -5.31 -15.46 1.97
C TYR A 193 -5.54 -16.02 3.37
N PRO A 194 -6.63 -16.81 3.61
CA PRO A 194 -6.76 -17.53 4.87
C PRO A 194 -5.64 -18.54 5.00
N MET A 195 -4.85 -18.44 6.06
CA MET A 195 -3.68 -19.28 6.29
C MET A 195 -3.51 -19.60 7.78
N THR A 196 -2.82 -20.67 8.08
CA THR A 196 -2.43 -20.98 9.46
C THR A 196 -1.22 -20.15 9.89
N GLY A 197 -1.00 -20.00 11.19
CA GLY A 197 0.18 -19.33 11.73
C GLY A 197 1.47 -19.96 11.19
N ALA A 198 1.55 -21.27 11.10
CA ALA A 198 2.70 -21.97 10.53
C ALA A 198 2.98 -21.56 9.08
N VAL A 199 1.94 -21.45 8.24
CA VAL A 199 2.06 -21.00 6.84
C VAL A 199 2.44 -19.52 6.77
N ALA A 200 1.85 -18.69 7.63
CA ALA A 200 2.03 -17.23 7.61
C ALA A 200 3.47 -16.78 7.91
N ARG A 201 4.25 -17.56 8.67
CA ARG A 201 5.61 -17.18 9.09
C ARG A 201 6.57 -16.85 7.95
N THR A 202 6.38 -17.43 6.78
CA THR A 202 7.26 -17.21 5.63
C THR A 202 6.81 -16.05 4.74
N PRO A 203 5.55 -15.98 4.27
CA PRO A 203 5.12 -14.95 3.35
C PRO A 203 4.79 -13.60 4.03
N VAL A 204 4.36 -13.57 5.29
CA VAL A 204 3.95 -12.30 5.94
C VAL A 204 5.16 -11.41 6.18
N ILE A 205 5.02 -10.14 5.84
CA ILE A 205 6.00 -9.11 6.14
C ILE A 205 5.71 -8.59 7.55
N ALA A 206 6.46 -9.09 8.52
CA ALA A 206 6.22 -8.77 9.93
C ALA A 206 6.66 -7.35 10.30
N GLY A 207 5.97 -6.74 11.28
CA GLY A 207 6.35 -5.46 11.88
C GLY A 207 5.98 -4.22 11.05
N THR A 208 5.16 -4.35 10.02
CA THR A 208 4.82 -3.24 9.11
C THR A 208 3.86 -2.24 9.74
N VAL A 209 2.91 -2.69 10.57
CA VAL A 209 2.02 -1.80 11.34
C VAL A 209 2.85 -0.95 12.31
N SER A 210 3.71 -1.57 13.09
CA SER A 210 4.64 -0.87 14.01
C SER A 210 5.58 0.06 13.26
N ALA A 211 6.05 -0.30 12.06
CA ALA A 211 6.90 0.55 11.25
C ALA A 211 6.15 1.80 10.78
N ALA A 212 4.93 1.65 10.29
CA ALA A 212 4.07 2.78 9.89
C ALA A 212 3.80 3.72 11.07
N ILE A 213 3.48 3.18 12.25
CA ILE A 213 3.27 3.98 13.47
C ILE A 213 4.53 4.78 13.82
N ARG A 214 5.72 4.17 13.78
CA ARG A 214 7.00 4.88 14.05
C ARG A 214 7.25 6.01 13.07
N VAL A 215 7.00 5.79 11.77
CA VAL A 215 7.13 6.84 10.75
C VAL A 215 6.17 7.99 11.03
N GLY A 216 4.90 7.69 11.31
CA GLY A 216 3.91 8.70 11.64
C GLY A 216 4.24 9.47 12.91
N GLN A 217 4.69 8.79 13.97
CA GLN A 217 5.13 9.41 15.20
C GLN A 217 6.31 10.36 14.96
N ALA A 218 7.31 9.93 14.19
CA ALA A 218 8.47 10.77 13.84
C ALA A 218 8.03 12.06 13.13
N LEU A 219 7.16 11.95 12.12
CA LEU A 219 6.64 13.12 11.40
C LEU A 219 5.77 14.03 12.28
N ARG A 220 4.91 13.46 13.11
CA ARG A 220 4.02 14.25 13.97
C ARG A 220 4.77 15.02 15.06
N THR A 221 5.87 14.45 15.58
CA THR A 221 6.64 15.06 16.68
C THR A 221 7.78 15.94 16.19
N ALA A 222 8.12 15.89 14.91
CA ALA A 222 9.15 16.75 14.32
C ALA A 222 8.72 18.22 14.34
N THR A 223 9.64 19.11 14.78
CA THR A 223 9.41 20.56 14.82
C THR A 223 10.07 21.28 13.65
N ASP A 224 11.35 21.01 13.37
CA ASP A 224 12.15 21.80 12.45
C ASP A 224 12.56 21.04 11.19
N ASP A 225 12.81 19.72 11.30
CA ASP A 225 13.24 18.86 10.18
C ASP A 225 12.42 17.56 10.11
N PRO A 226 11.19 17.60 9.56
CA PRO A 226 10.35 16.40 9.43
C PRO A 226 10.99 15.30 8.55
N LEU A 227 11.71 15.70 7.48
CA LEU A 227 12.36 14.73 6.59
C LEU A 227 13.51 14.01 7.29
N GLY A 228 14.33 14.73 8.04
CA GLY A 228 15.38 14.16 8.86
C GLY A 228 14.83 13.25 9.95
N ALA A 229 13.77 13.66 10.65
CA ALA A 229 13.11 12.84 11.66
C ALA A 229 12.55 11.52 11.06
N MET A 230 11.98 11.56 9.87
CA MET A 230 11.55 10.35 9.15
C MET A 230 12.75 9.48 8.79
N ASN A 231 13.84 10.08 8.28
CA ASN A 231 15.04 9.34 7.87
C ASN A 231 15.71 8.56 9.00
N GLU A 232 15.54 8.97 10.26
CA GLU A 232 16.04 8.24 11.42
C GLU A 232 15.32 6.89 11.64
N VAL A 233 14.08 6.75 11.18
CA VAL A 233 13.25 5.56 11.38
C VAL A 233 12.99 4.78 10.11
N LEU A 234 13.06 5.43 8.96
CA LEU A 234 12.89 4.86 7.62
C LEU A 234 13.84 5.60 6.66
N PRO A 235 14.89 4.94 6.13
CA PRO A 235 15.82 5.59 5.21
C PRO A 235 15.11 6.20 4.00
N VAL A 236 15.35 7.49 3.79
CA VAL A 236 14.75 8.29 2.72
C VAL A 236 15.78 8.55 1.63
N TYR A 237 15.42 8.33 0.39
CA TYR A 237 16.24 8.62 -0.78
C TYR A 237 15.58 9.73 -1.61
N PRO A 238 15.86 11.03 -1.33
CA PRO A 238 15.31 12.13 -2.11
C PRO A 238 15.78 12.05 -3.55
N LEU A 239 14.85 12.16 -4.50
CA LEU A 239 15.12 12.14 -5.94
C LEU A 239 15.14 13.55 -6.54
N ILE A 240 14.17 14.38 -6.14
CA ILE A 240 14.06 15.78 -6.54
C ILE A 240 13.21 16.56 -5.54
N THR A 241 13.58 17.80 -5.30
CA THR A 241 12.73 18.82 -4.67
C THR A 241 12.18 19.72 -5.76
N GLY A 242 10.85 19.82 -5.87
CA GLY A 242 10.27 20.51 -7.02
C GLY A 242 8.84 21.00 -6.78
N LYS A 243 8.29 21.53 -7.85
CA LYS A 243 6.91 21.99 -7.95
C LYS A 243 6.18 21.18 -9.01
N VAL A 244 4.97 20.74 -8.70
CA VAL A 244 4.09 20.06 -9.67
C VAL A 244 3.67 21.08 -10.74
N VAL A 245 4.03 20.83 -12.00
CA VAL A 245 3.73 21.72 -13.14
C VAL A 245 2.75 21.11 -14.14
N ASP A 246 2.50 19.81 -14.05
CA ASP A 246 1.46 19.15 -14.84
C ASP A 246 0.95 17.88 -14.14
N VAL A 247 -0.35 17.57 -14.32
CA VAL A 247 -0.97 16.32 -13.81
C VAL A 247 -2.03 15.87 -14.80
N ASP A 248 -1.85 14.70 -15.40
CA ASP A 248 -2.88 13.99 -16.15
C ASP A 248 -3.36 12.77 -15.34
N ARG A 249 -4.68 12.61 -15.23
CA ARG A 249 -5.29 11.54 -14.45
C ARG A 249 -6.55 11.02 -15.10
N ARG A 250 -6.68 9.69 -15.22
CA ARG A 250 -7.86 9.01 -15.79
C ARG A 250 -8.22 7.80 -14.95
N THR A 251 -9.49 7.65 -14.62
CA THR A 251 -10.00 6.46 -13.95
C THR A 251 -10.61 5.53 -15.00
N SER A 252 -10.08 4.31 -15.10
CA SER A 252 -10.59 3.29 -16.01
C SER A 252 -10.29 1.88 -15.49
N GLY A 253 -11.24 0.93 -15.66
CA GLY A 253 -11.04 -0.47 -15.28
C GLY A 253 -10.75 -0.70 -13.79
N GLY A 254 -11.23 0.20 -12.90
CA GLY A 254 -10.99 0.10 -11.45
C GLY A 254 -9.62 0.64 -10.99
N PHE A 255 -8.90 1.34 -11.86
CA PHE A 255 -7.60 1.95 -11.56
C PHE A 255 -7.58 3.44 -11.91
N VAL A 256 -6.81 4.20 -11.14
CA VAL A 256 -6.40 5.58 -11.46
C VAL A 256 -5.05 5.53 -12.15
N ARG A 257 -5.00 5.89 -13.43
CA ARG A 257 -3.74 5.94 -14.22
C ARG A 257 -3.43 7.37 -14.62
N GLY A 258 -2.14 7.69 -14.68
CA GLY A 258 -1.72 9.02 -15.11
C GLY A 258 -0.25 9.29 -14.91
N ALA A 259 0.07 10.58 -14.97
CA ALA A 259 1.41 11.08 -14.71
C ALA A 259 1.36 12.45 -14.05
N ALA A 260 2.42 12.77 -13.32
CA ALA A 260 2.70 14.10 -12.82
C ALA A 260 4.09 14.55 -13.28
N VAL A 261 4.23 15.82 -13.62
CA VAL A 261 5.51 16.44 -13.98
C VAL A 261 5.92 17.37 -12.86
N ILE A 262 7.16 17.20 -12.40
CA ILE A 262 7.77 17.98 -11.31
C ILE A 262 8.94 18.76 -11.87
N GLU A 263 8.86 20.09 -11.79
CA GLU A 263 9.95 20.99 -12.10
C GLU A 263 10.77 21.26 -10.85
N GLY A 264 12.08 21.06 -10.94
CA GLY A 264 13.02 21.24 -9.84
C GLY A 264 13.07 22.69 -9.33
N ILE A 265 13.15 22.83 -8.01
CA ILE A 265 13.34 24.11 -7.31
C ILE A 265 14.55 24.02 -6.39
N GLU A 266 14.98 25.13 -5.81
CA GLU A 266 16.10 25.19 -4.87
C GLU A 266 17.40 24.64 -5.51
N GLN A 267 17.99 23.58 -4.94
CA GLN A 267 19.18 22.91 -5.47
C GLN A 267 18.92 22.10 -6.75
N ASP A 268 17.65 21.81 -7.06
CA ASP A 268 17.24 21.01 -8.23
C ASP A 268 16.76 21.86 -9.42
N VAL A 269 16.96 23.17 -9.39
CA VAL A 269 16.60 24.06 -10.51
C VAL A 269 17.22 23.60 -11.83
N GLY A 270 16.38 23.52 -12.87
CA GLY A 270 16.76 23.06 -14.20
C GLY A 270 16.50 21.57 -14.45
N ARG A 271 16.15 20.81 -13.43
CA ARG A 271 15.72 19.41 -13.56
C ARG A 271 14.23 19.32 -13.82
N LEU A 272 13.81 18.32 -14.58
CA LEU A 272 12.41 18.00 -14.84
C LEU A 272 12.20 16.50 -14.74
N VAL A 273 11.34 16.06 -13.84
CA VAL A 273 11.01 14.63 -13.71
C VAL A 273 9.55 14.37 -14.01
N ARG A 274 9.29 13.21 -14.58
CA ARG A 274 7.96 12.68 -14.83
C ARG A 274 7.74 11.44 -13.96
N ILE A 275 6.64 11.43 -13.19
CA ILE A 275 6.22 10.30 -12.39
C ILE A 275 5.02 9.67 -13.08
N GLU A 276 5.07 8.37 -13.35
CA GLU A 276 3.94 7.62 -13.87
C GLU A 276 3.33 6.75 -12.78
N PHE A 277 1.99 6.66 -12.75
CA PHE A 277 1.27 5.93 -11.71
C PHE A 277 0.09 5.13 -12.25
N GLN A 278 -0.21 4.02 -11.53
CA GLN A 278 -1.46 3.24 -11.65
C GLN A 278 -1.91 2.92 -10.22
N ASN A 279 -2.78 3.74 -9.63
CA ASN A 279 -3.02 3.95 -8.22
C ASN A 279 -1.74 4.40 -7.50
N GLU A 280 -0.72 3.55 -7.47
CA GLU A 280 0.61 3.78 -6.90
C GLU A 280 1.56 4.43 -7.93
N ASN A 281 2.56 5.16 -7.43
CA ASN A 281 3.67 5.63 -8.25
C ASN A 281 4.53 4.44 -8.68
N LEU A 282 4.78 4.31 -9.98
CA LEU A 282 5.42 3.14 -10.57
C LEU A 282 6.85 3.41 -11.02
N VAL A 283 7.06 4.57 -11.69
CA VAL A 283 8.34 4.92 -12.30
C VAL A 283 8.55 6.43 -12.21
N VAL A 284 9.77 6.84 -11.95
CA VAL A 284 10.24 8.23 -12.07
C VAL A 284 11.25 8.32 -13.20
N LEU A 285 10.99 9.20 -14.15
CA LEU A 285 11.78 9.41 -15.34
C LEU A 285 12.38 10.82 -15.33
N GLU A 286 13.66 10.94 -15.70
CA GLU A 286 14.37 12.18 -15.93
C GLU A 286 15.15 12.07 -17.23
N ASP A 287 14.97 12.98 -18.17
CA ASP A 287 15.63 13.01 -19.49
C ASP A 287 15.58 11.68 -20.27
N GLY A 288 14.53 10.88 -20.04
CA GLY A 288 14.33 9.57 -20.65
C GLY A 288 14.90 8.40 -19.84
N ASP A 289 15.69 8.67 -18.82
CA ASP A 289 16.25 7.66 -17.92
C ASP A 289 15.31 7.39 -16.73
N THR A 290 15.31 6.14 -16.27
CA THR A 290 14.57 5.76 -15.05
C THR A 290 15.43 6.05 -13.83
N ILE A 291 14.99 6.97 -12.95
CA ILE A 291 15.72 7.29 -11.72
C ILE A 291 15.16 6.60 -10.47
N ALA A 292 13.93 6.07 -10.53
CA ALA A 292 13.37 5.13 -9.55
C ALA A 292 12.26 4.30 -10.19
N SER A 293 12.04 3.09 -9.69
CA SER A 293 10.94 2.23 -10.16
C SER A 293 10.46 1.27 -9.08
N VAL A 294 9.22 0.77 -9.24
CA VAL A 294 8.72 -0.39 -8.48
C VAL A 294 9.73 -1.56 -8.57
N PRO A 295 9.81 -2.40 -7.55
CA PRO A 295 8.99 -2.49 -6.34
C PRO A 295 9.32 -1.43 -5.28
N ASP A 296 10.37 -0.63 -5.39
CA ASP A 296 10.66 0.40 -4.40
C ASP A 296 9.51 1.39 -4.27
N ILE A 297 9.28 1.85 -3.04
CA ILE A 297 8.21 2.76 -2.74
C ILE A 297 8.61 4.15 -3.24
N ILE A 298 7.78 4.77 -4.06
CA ILE A 298 7.98 6.12 -4.58
C ILE A 298 6.86 6.99 -4.04
N THR A 299 7.19 7.98 -3.23
CA THR A 299 6.18 8.83 -2.59
C THR A 299 6.47 10.31 -2.86
N LEU A 300 5.41 11.05 -3.22
CA LEU A 300 5.47 12.50 -3.17
C LEU A 300 5.22 12.93 -1.73
N LEU A 301 6.13 13.72 -1.20
CA LEU A 301 6.05 14.29 0.14
C LEU A 301 5.78 15.79 0.02
N ASP A 302 4.94 16.33 0.89
CA ASP A 302 4.84 17.78 1.03
C ASP A 302 6.20 18.36 1.43
N ARG A 303 6.63 19.43 0.73
CA ARG A 303 7.98 20.02 0.89
C ARG A 303 8.27 20.46 2.32
N TYR A 304 7.27 20.89 3.07
CA TYR A 304 7.42 21.51 4.37
C TYR A 304 7.14 20.55 5.54
N THR A 305 6.16 19.66 5.38
CA THR A 305 5.70 18.77 6.44
C THR A 305 6.22 17.34 6.28
N ALA A 306 6.80 17.01 5.12
CA ALA A 306 7.17 15.66 4.70
C ALA A 306 6.00 14.63 4.76
N GLN A 307 4.76 15.08 4.87
CA GLN A 307 3.60 14.20 4.79
C GLN A 307 3.41 13.65 3.38
N GLY A 308 3.03 12.39 3.27
CA GLY A 308 2.77 11.74 1.99
C GLY A 308 1.56 12.31 1.26
N ILE A 309 1.66 12.42 -0.06
CA ILE A 309 0.59 12.89 -0.95
C ILE A 309 0.14 11.70 -1.80
N VAL A 310 -1.12 11.29 -1.64
CA VAL A 310 -1.72 10.24 -2.46
C VAL A 310 -1.98 10.75 -3.88
N THR A 311 -2.00 9.86 -4.87
CA THR A 311 -2.09 10.23 -6.30
C THR A 311 -3.35 11.02 -6.63
N GLU A 312 -4.45 10.80 -5.90
CA GLU A 312 -5.69 11.56 -6.06
C GLU A 312 -5.57 13.02 -5.62
N HIS A 313 -4.62 13.32 -4.74
CA HIS A 313 -4.41 14.66 -4.17
C HIS A 313 -3.25 15.43 -4.81
N ILE A 314 -2.54 14.85 -5.78
CA ILE A 314 -1.52 15.60 -6.54
C ILE A 314 -2.21 16.72 -7.31
N ARG A 315 -1.72 17.97 -7.17
CA ARG A 315 -2.30 19.16 -7.81
C ARG A 315 -1.21 20.05 -8.36
N TYR A 316 -1.52 20.75 -9.45
CA TYR A 316 -0.69 21.81 -9.99
C TYR A 316 -0.31 22.83 -8.91
N GLY A 317 0.95 23.22 -8.87
CA GLY A 317 1.46 24.25 -7.98
C GLY A 317 1.94 23.73 -6.61
N GLN A 318 1.68 22.49 -6.23
CA GLN A 318 2.20 21.92 -4.97
C GLN A 318 3.74 21.88 -5.01
N ARG A 319 4.36 22.21 -3.88
CA ARG A 319 5.81 22.03 -3.67
C ARG A 319 6.01 20.70 -2.97
N VAL A 320 6.83 19.86 -3.57
CA VAL A 320 6.98 18.47 -3.16
C VAL A 320 8.44 18.04 -3.11
N ILE A 321 8.71 17.00 -2.36
CA ILE A 321 9.90 16.17 -2.48
C ILE A 321 9.45 14.84 -3.06
N VAL A 322 10.02 14.40 -4.17
CA VAL A 322 9.85 13.02 -4.64
C VAL A 322 10.90 12.19 -3.93
N ALA A 323 10.47 11.19 -3.19
CA ALA A 323 11.36 10.34 -2.41
C ALA A 323 11.14 8.87 -2.75
N GLY A 324 12.24 8.13 -2.77
CA GLY A 324 12.24 6.68 -2.85
C GLY A 324 12.47 6.06 -1.48
N PHE A 325 11.90 4.87 -1.27
CA PHE A 325 12.14 4.04 -0.08
C PHE A 325 12.33 2.60 -0.51
N ARG A 326 13.17 1.88 0.21
CA ARG A 326 13.47 0.49 -0.07
C ARG A 326 12.22 -0.38 0.11
N SER A 327 11.93 -1.23 -0.88
CA SER A 327 10.88 -2.25 -0.77
C SER A 327 11.32 -3.45 0.09
N PRO A 328 10.36 -4.24 0.61
CA PRO A 328 10.65 -5.52 1.24
C PRO A 328 11.48 -6.45 0.34
N GLU A 329 12.37 -7.24 0.96
CA GLU A 329 13.32 -8.12 0.25
C GLU A 329 12.63 -9.16 -0.65
N GLN A 330 11.45 -9.65 -0.23
CA GLN A 330 10.68 -10.60 -1.03
C GLN A 330 10.41 -10.11 -2.45
N TRP A 331 10.17 -8.81 -2.60
CA TRP A 331 9.90 -8.18 -3.89
C TRP A 331 11.14 -7.97 -4.76
N ARG A 332 12.34 -7.96 -4.16
CA ARG A 332 13.62 -7.77 -4.85
C ARG A 332 14.20 -9.05 -5.42
N THR A 333 13.58 -10.18 -5.12
CA THR A 333 13.93 -11.48 -5.72
C THR A 333 13.49 -11.56 -7.19
N ALA A 334 14.06 -12.47 -7.97
CA ALA A 334 13.63 -12.70 -9.35
C ALA A 334 12.14 -13.02 -9.45
N ALA A 335 11.60 -13.81 -8.51
CA ALA A 335 10.16 -14.12 -8.43
C ALA A 335 9.33 -12.88 -8.10
N GLY A 336 9.77 -12.06 -7.14
CA GLY A 336 9.10 -10.81 -6.78
C GLY A 336 9.08 -9.82 -7.94
N LEU A 337 10.21 -9.62 -8.61
CA LEU A 337 10.33 -8.73 -9.77
C LEU A 337 9.47 -9.17 -10.95
N ALA A 338 9.24 -10.47 -11.12
CA ALA A 338 8.35 -10.99 -12.14
C ALA A 338 6.88 -10.58 -11.89
N VAL A 339 6.48 -10.37 -10.62
CA VAL A 339 5.11 -10.01 -10.22
C VAL A 339 4.91 -8.50 -10.10
N VAL A 340 5.88 -7.77 -9.51
CA VAL A 340 5.73 -6.35 -9.17
C VAL A 340 6.89 -5.46 -9.67
N GLY A 341 7.80 -5.98 -10.45
CA GLY A 341 8.86 -5.18 -11.07
C GLY A 341 8.34 -4.31 -12.22
N PRO A 342 9.14 -3.38 -12.75
CA PRO A 342 8.69 -2.45 -13.78
C PRO A 342 8.16 -3.15 -15.03
N ARG A 343 8.72 -4.29 -15.41
CA ARG A 343 8.27 -5.08 -16.57
C ARG A 343 6.86 -5.63 -16.40
N ALA A 344 6.43 -5.96 -15.18
CA ALA A 344 5.05 -6.40 -14.88
C ALA A 344 4.02 -5.31 -15.19
N PHE A 345 4.41 -4.04 -15.08
CA PHE A 345 3.58 -2.88 -15.40
C PHE A 345 3.78 -2.38 -16.84
N GLY A 346 4.54 -3.11 -17.68
CA GLY A 346 4.74 -2.81 -19.10
C GLY A 346 5.92 -1.89 -19.41
N TYR A 347 6.71 -1.48 -18.42
CA TYR A 347 7.93 -0.69 -18.62
C TYR A 347 9.09 -1.62 -19.02
N GLN A 348 9.74 -1.31 -20.16
CA GLN A 348 10.86 -2.12 -20.67
C GLN A 348 12.20 -1.66 -20.06
N VAL A 349 12.24 -1.60 -18.72
CA VAL A 349 13.42 -1.19 -17.96
C VAL A 349 13.73 -2.25 -16.90
N ASP A 350 15.01 -2.37 -16.54
CA ASP A 350 15.43 -3.22 -15.45
C ASP A 350 15.33 -2.50 -14.12
N TYR A 351 14.94 -3.25 -13.09
CA TYR A 351 14.92 -2.72 -11.74
C TYR A 351 16.36 -2.50 -11.25
N VAL A 352 16.58 -1.31 -10.70
CA VAL A 352 17.79 -0.98 -9.94
C VAL A 352 17.33 -0.41 -8.60
N PRO A 353 17.84 -0.92 -7.47
CA PRO A 353 17.49 -0.42 -6.13
C PRO A 353 17.67 1.09 -6.00
N VAL A 354 16.70 1.75 -5.35
CA VAL A 354 16.73 3.22 -5.19
C VAL A 354 17.96 3.68 -4.42
N GLU A 355 18.43 2.92 -3.44
CA GLU A 355 19.65 3.22 -2.70
C GLU A 355 20.90 3.21 -3.58
N GLU A 356 21.01 2.24 -4.52
CA GLU A 356 22.13 2.17 -5.46
C GLU A 356 22.12 3.34 -6.44
N ARG A 357 20.93 3.69 -6.97
CA ARG A 357 20.78 4.85 -7.85
C ARG A 357 21.13 6.15 -7.15
N HIS A 358 20.66 6.30 -5.91
CA HIS A 358 20.98 7.47 -5.10
C HIS A 358 22.49 7.61 -4.84
N GLU A 359 23.17 6.51 -4.56
CA GLU A 359 24.62 6.51 -4.36
C GLU A 359 25.39 6.89 -5.64
N ARG A 360 25.02 6.28 -6.80
CA ARG A 360 25.59 6.64 -8.11
C ARG A 360 25.42 8.13 -8.45
N ALA A 361 24.21 8.66 -8.22
CA ALA A 361 23.95 10.09 -8.45
C ALA A 361 24.84 10.98 -7.58
N ARG A 362 25.08 10.61 -6.32
CA ARG A 362 26.00 11.33 -5.42
C ARG A 362 27.46 11.30 -5.89
N LEU A 363 27.86 10.20 -6.56
CA LEU A 363 29.23 10.04 -7.11
C LEU A 363 29.39 10.70 -8.48
N GLY A 364 28.32 11.29 -9.05
CA GLY A 364 28.33 11.91 -10.38
C GLY A 364 28.41 10.88 -11.53
N GLU A 365 28.08 9.62 -11.25
CA GLU A 365 28.03 8.55 -12.26
C GLU A 365 26.67 8.64 -12.98
N SER A 366 26.70 8.88 -14.31
CA SER A 366 25.50 8.87 -15.14
C SER A 366 24.81 7.50 -15.08
N ALA A 367 23.48 7.48 -15.02
CA ALA A 367 22.72 6.25 -15.21
C ALA A 367 23.10 5.66 -16.58
N ALA A 368 23.42 4.35 -16.62
CA ALA A 368 23.65 3.67 -17.90
C ALA A 368 22.39 3.81 -18.76
N PRO A 369 22.51 4.09 -20.09
CA PRO A 369 21.36 4.39 -20.93
C PRO A 369 20.38 3.21 -20.95
N GLY A 370 19.22 3.43 -20.35
CA GLY A 370 18.07 2.54 -20.45
C GLY A 370 17.53 2.62 -21.88
N VAL A 371 17.26 1.47 -22.48
CA VAL A 371 16.67 1.35 -23.82
C VAL A 371 15.39 2.20 -23.90
N ALA A 372 15.33 3.10 -24.87
CA ALA A 372 14.27 4.06 -25.08
C ALA A 372 12.87 3.42 -25.02
N ALA A 373 11.96 4.04 -24.27
CA ALA A 373 10.57 3.65 -24.17
C ALA A 373 9.89 3.71 -25.56
N ALA A 374 9.52 2.55 -26.11
CA ALA A 374 8.66 2.48 -27.27
C ALA A 374 7.24 2.91 -26.86
N ALA A 375 6.87 4.13 -27.25
CA ALA A 375 5.50 4.65 -27.08
C ALA A 375 4.50 3.67 -27.72
N LYS A 376 3.67 3.00 -26.93
CA LYS A 376 2.49 2.30 -27.43
C LYS A 376 1.52 3.34 -28.02
N ARG A 377 1.52 3.47 -29.34
CA ARG A 377 0.41 4.09 -30.06
C ARG A 377 -0.81 3.21 -29.82
N GLY A 378 -1.85 3.83 -29.27
CA GLY A 378 -3.13 3.16 -29.11
C GLY A 378 -3.69 2.72 -30.47
N SER A 379 -4.15 1.50 -30.54
CA SER A 379 -5.14 1.07 -31.51
C SER A 379 -6.48 0.97 -30.80
N ALA A 380 -7.45 1.54 -31.45
CA ALA A 380 -8.85 1.76 -31.13
C ALA A 380 -9.58 0.62 -30.42
#